data_e57771f50af1ca25ea760eec1c74fd73
#
_entry.id   e57771f50af1ca25ea760eec1c74fd73
#
_cell.length_a   1.000
_cell.length_b   1.000
_cell.length_c   1.000
_cell.angle_alpha   90.00
_cell.angle_beta   90.00
_cell.angle_gamma   90.00
#
_symmetry.space_group_name_H-M   'P 1'
#
loop_
_entity.id
_entity.type
_entity.pdbx_description
1 polymer ?
#
loop_
_entity_poly.entity_id
_entity_poly.type
_entity_poly.pdbx_seq_one_letter_code
_entity_poly.pdbx_strand_id
1 'polypeptide(L)'
;MLKIGITGGIGSGKSTVANLFEVLGIPVYNADLAAKRLMNEDVALKEKIKQQFGDDVYKNEKLDNKYLAQIVFSSEEKLHLLNSIVHPATINDANAWMLKQTTPYTLKEAALLFESGAAELLDYVIGVTAPAPLRLQRVMQRDNSSREDVMARMNKQMDEEIKMKLCNFIITNDEQQLLIPQVLA
;
A
#
# COMPACT_ATOMS: atom_id res chain seq x y z
N MET A 1 -1.31 7.02 -21.82
CA MET A 1 -0.80 6.00 -20.90
C MET A 1 -1.83 5.79 -19.81
N LEU A 2 -2.29 4.54 -19.63
CA LEU A 2 -3.26 4.22 -18.57
C LEU A 2 -2.56 4.13 -17.21
N LYS A 3 -3.27 4.54 -16.16
CA LYS A 3 -2.85 4.47 -14.76
C LYS A 3 -3.68 3.39 -14.07
N ILE A 4 -3.07 2.29 -13.69
CA ILE A 4 -3.77 1.16 -13.11
C ILE A 4 -3.36 1.00 -11.64
N GLY A 5 -4.35 0.86 -10.75
CA GLY A 5 -4.11 0.54 -9.36
C GLY A 5 -4.05 -0.96 -9.14
N ILE A 6 -3.21 -1.41 -8.22
CA ILE A 6 -3.26 -2.78 -7.69
C ILE A 6 -3.43 -2.73 -6.18
N THR A 7 -4.49 -3.35 -5.68
CA THR A 7 -4.85 -3.33 -4.26
C THR A 7 -5.28 -4.72 -3.77
N GLY A 8 -5.57 -4.83 -2.49
CA GLY A 8 -6.05 -6.06 -1.83
C GLY A 8 -5.67 -6.06 -0.36
N GLY A 9 -6.32 -6.88 0.44
CA GLY A 9 -6.06 -6.97 1.87
C GLY A 9 -4.62 -7.39 2.21
N ILE A 10 -4.20 -7.11 3.42
CA ILE A 10 -2.91 -7.58 3.93
C ILE A 10 -2.82 -9.10 3.76
N GLY A 11 -1.70 -9.60 3.23
CA GLY A 11 -1.47 -11.04 3.00
C GLY A 11 -2.08 -11.59 1.71
N SER A 12 -2.78 -10.79 0.89
CA SER A 12 -3.38 -11.27 -0.38
C SER A 12 -2.35 -11.59 -1.46
N GLY A 13 -1.11 -11.07 -1.36
CA GLY A 13 -0.05 -11.28 -2.34
C GLY A 13 0.01 -10.23 -3.45
N LYS A 14 -0.47 -9.01 -3.20
CA LYS A 14 -0.35 -7.87 -4.13
C LYS A 14 1.04 -7.72 -4.72
N SER A 15 2.08 -7.73 -3.87
CA SER A 15 3.45 -7.54 -4.31
C SER A 15 3.94 -8.68 -5.20
N THR A 16 3.46 -9.92 -4.98
CA THR A 16 3.75 -11.05 -5.87
C THR A 16 3.16 -10.81 -7.26
N VAL A 17 1.90 -10.35 -7.31
CA VAL A 17 1.25 -10.03 -8.59
C VAL A 17 1.92 -8.80 -9.24
N ALA A 18 2.25 -7.77 -8.46
CA ALA A 18 2.97 -6.60 -8.96
C ALA A 18 4.32 -6.97 -9.59
N ASN A 19 5.09 -7.85 -8.96
CA ASN A 19 6.36 -8.37 -9.49
C ASN A 19 6.17 -9.14 -10.81
N LEU A 20 5.05 -9.84 -11.00
CA LEU A 20 4.78 -10.49 -12.29
C LEU A 20 4.61 -9.45 -13.41
N PHE A 21 3.92 -8.37 -13.15
CA PHE A 21 3.84 -7.25 -14.11
C PHE A 21 5.20 -6.61 -14.39
N GLU A 22 6.06 -6.44 -13.36
CA GLU A 22 7.43 -5.93 -13.55
C GLU A 22 8.26 -6.86 -14.45
N VAL A 23 8.17 -8.18 -14.26
CA VAL A 23 8.83 -9.17 -15.13
C VAL A 23 8.35 -9.06 -16.59
N LEU A 24 7.09 -8.69 -16.78
CA LEU A 24 6.50 -8.44 -18.11
C LEU A 24 6.87 -7.05 -18.68
N GLY A 25 7.71 -6.27 -17.98
CA GLY A 25 8.17 -4.95 -18.43
C GLY A 25 7.21 -3.80 -18.11
N ILE A 26 6.22 -4.00 -17.24
CA ILE A 26 5.30 -2.95 -16.81
C ILE A 26 5.87 -2.27 -15.57
N PRO A 27 6.08 -0.94 -15.59
CA PRO A 27 6.57 -0.21 -14.43
C PRO A 27 5.57 -0.23 -13.28
N VAL A 28 6.06 -0.54 -12.08
CA VAL A 28 5.27 -0.57 -10.85
C VAL A 28 5.77 0.47 -9.85
N TYR A 29 4.88 1.32 -9.38
CA TYR A 29 5.11 2.24 -8.27
C TYR A 29 4.58 1.62 -6.98
N ASN A 30 5.46 1.33 -6.03
CA ASN A 30 5.06 0.83 -4.71
C ASN A 30 4.84 2.00 -3.75
N ALA A 31 3.57 2.29 -3.45
CA ALA A 31 3.19 3.43 -2.61
C ALA A 31 3.66 3.29 -1.16
N ASP A 32 3.69 2.07 -0.61
CA ASP A 32 4.12 1.83 0.78
C ASP A 32 5.64 2.08 0.94
N LEU A 33 6.44 1.67 -0.06
CA LEU A 33 7.88 1.95 -0.09
C LEU A 33 8.15 3.43 -0.34
N ALA A 34 7.41 4.05 -1.24
CA ALA A 34 7.53 5.48 -1.52
C ALA A 34 7.17 6.33 -0.30
N ALA A 35 6.12 6.00 0.44
CA ALA A 35 5.77 6.69 1.68
C ALA A 35 6.94 6.62 2.70
N LYS A 36 7.54 5.45 2.88
CA LYS A 36 8.71 5.28 3.77
C LYS A 36 9.91 6.09 3.30
N ARG A 37 10.17 6.13 1.99
CA ARG A 37 11.23 6.94 1.40
C ARG A 37 10.96 8.42 1.63
N LEU A 38 9.78 8.92 1.27
CA LEU A 38 9.41 10.33 1.41
C LEU A 38 9.47 10.81 2.86
N MET A 39 8.98 10.04 3.81
CA MET A 39 9.09 10.36 5.24
C MET A 39 10.55 10.49 5.70
N ASN A 40 11.54 9.95 4.99
CA ASN A 40 12.96 10.05 5.33
C ASN A 40 13.72 11.07 4.48
N GLU A 41 13.27 11.39 3.27
CA GLU A 41 14.04 12.16 2.29
C GLU A 41 13.41 13.53 1.97
N ASP A 42 12.07 13.64 2.01
CA ASP A 42 11.38 14.90 1.72
C ASP A 42 11.43 15.81 2.95
N VAL A 43 12.19 16.91 2.82
CA VAL A 43 12.43 17.87 3.91
C VAL A 43 11.10 18.50 4.40
N ALA A 44 10.21 18.87 3.47
CA ALA A 44 8.95 19.50 3.84
C ALA A 44 8.01 18.52 4.56
N LEU A 45 8.01 17.26 4.16
CA LEU A 45 7.24 16.20 4.81
C LEU A 45 7.80 15.90 6.20
N LYS A 46 9.12 15.80 6.34
CA LYS A 46 9.80 15.61 7.65
C LYS A 46 9.41 16.73 8.64
N GLU A 47 9.48 17.97 8.21
CA GLU A 47 9.12 19.09 9.08
C GLU A 47 7.65 19.06 9.50
N LYS A 48 6.73 18.73 8.61
CA LYS A 48 5.31 18.56 8.96
C LYS A 48 5.10 17.43 9.98
N ILE A 49 5.81 16.32 9.83
CA ILE A 49 5.73 15.20 10.76
C ILE A 49 6.29 15.60 12.13
N LYS A 50 7.44 16.29 12.19
CA LYS A 50 8.02 16.79 13.44
C LYS A 50 7.07 17.76 14.15
N GLN A 51 6.47 18.71 13.43
CA GLN A 51 5.52 19.67 13.98
C GLN A 51 4.30 19.01 14.66
N GLN A 52 3.83 17.87 14.11
CA GLN A 52 2.63 17.20 14.61
C GLN A 52 2.92 16.10 15.65
N PHE A 53 4.09 15.47 15.57
CA PHE A 53 4.41 14.30 16.40
C PHE A 53 5.64 14.50 17.30
N GLY A 54 6.30 15.66 17.22
CA GLY A 54 7.51 15.99 17.97
C GLY A 54 8.81 15.60 17.25
N ASP A 55 9.91 16.22 17.65
CA ASP A 55 11.23 15.96 17.03
C ASP A 55 11.75 14.56 17.31
N ASP A 56 11.34 13.94 18.41
CA ASP A 56 11.78 12.60 18.86
C ASP A 56 11.37 11.48 17.89
N VAL A 57 10.45 11.75 16.95
CA VAL A 57 10.08 10.78 15.89
C VAL A 57 11.22 10.56 14.90
N TYR A 58 12.23 11.45 14.86
CA TYR A 58 13.45 11.27 14.07
C TYR A 58 14.68 11.12 14.95
N LYS A 59 15.51 10.11 14.68
CA LYS A 59 16.80 9.87 15.32
C LYS A 59 17.88 9.86 14.26
N ASN A 60 18.91 10.68 14.42
CA ASN A 60 20.00 10.80 13.44
C ASN A 60 19.46 11.01 12.00
N GLU A 61 18.52 11.94 11.85
CA GLU A 61 17.85 12.29 10.59
C GLU A 61 17.01 11.15 9.95
N LYS A 62 16.86 10.02 10.60
CA LYS A 62 16.01 8.90 10.15
C LYS A 62 14.77 8.75 11.01
N LEU A 63 13.66 8.44 10.38
CA LEU A 63 12.40 8.18 11.07
C LEU A 63 12.51 6.95 11.98
N ASP A 64 12.24 7.12 13.27
CA ASP A 64 12.04 6.01 14.19
C ASP A 64 10.63 5.41 13.97
N ASN A 65 10.55 4.47 13.02
CA ASN A 65 9.29 3.83 12.66
C ASN A 65 8.59 3.18 13.86
N LYS A 66 9.35 2.65 14.81
CA LYS A 66 8.79 1.98 16.00
C LYS A 66 8.15 3.00 16.94
N TYR A 67 8.84 4.10 17.17
CA TYR A 67 8.34 5.18 18.03
C TYR A 67 7.11 5.86 17.41
N LEU A 68 7.17 6.22 16.11
CA LEU A 68 6.01 6.79 15.43
C LEU A 68 4.82 5.81 15.43
N ALA A 69 5.06 4.52 15.18
CA ALA A 69 4.02 3.51 15.22
C ALA A 69 3.34 3.44 16.61
N GLN A 70 4.10 3.49 17.72
CA GLN A 70 3.52 3.55 19.06
C GLN A 70 2.60 4.75 19.27
N ILE A 71 3.00 5.93 18.74
CA ILE A 71 2.18 7.14 18.83
C ILE A 71 0.89 7.01 18.02
N VAL A 72 0.97 6.59 16.76
CA VAL A 72 -0.19 6.62 15.86
C VAL A 72 -1.14 5.44 16.08
N PHE A 73 -0.65 4.28 16.54
CA PHE A 73 -1.53 3.16 16.84
C PHE A 73 -2.24 3.27 18.19
N SER A 74 -1.82 4.21 19.06
CA SER A 74 -2.51 4.50 20.31
C SER A 74 -3.78 5.35 20.14
N SER A 75 -3.97 6.01 18.98
CA SER A 75 -5.11 6.89 18.71
C SER A 75 -5.45 6.90 17.22
N GLU A 76 -6.71 6.65 16.91
CA GLU A 76 -7.23 6.70 15.55
C GLU A 76 -7.06 8.11 14.94
N GLU A 77 -7.27 9.16 15.74
CA GLU A 77 -7.06 10.55 15.31
C GLU A 77 -5.62 10.81 14.87
N LYS A 78 -4.63 10.28 15.62
CA LYS A 78 -3.21 10.43 15.27
C LYS A 78 -2.85 9.66 14.00
N LEU A 79 -3.44 8.50 13.80
CA LEU A 79 -3.26 7.74 12.56
C LEU A 79 -3.86 8.50 11.38
N HIS A 80 -5.07 9.06 11.51
CA HIS A 80 -5.68 9.89 10.49
C HIS A 80 -4.86 11.14 10.19
N LEU A 81 -4.32 11.80 11.22
CA LEU A 81 -3.45 12.97 11.05
C LEU A 81 -2.18 12.60 10.27
N LEU A 82 -1.49 11.50 10.61
CA LEU A 82 -0.33 11.05 9.84
C LEU A 82 -0.68 10.78 8.38
N ASN A 83 -1.77 10.06 8.15
CA ASN A 83 -2.25 9.76 6.80
C ASN A 83 -2.58 11.02 6.00
N SER A 84 -3.22 12.02 6.61
CA SER A 84 -3.53 13.29 5.94
C SER A 84 -2.30 14.09 5.51
N ILE A 85 -1.15 13.87 6.14
CA ILE A 85 0.13 14.48 5.81
C ILE A 85 0.87 13.65 4.74
N VAL A 86 0.90 12.32 4.88
CA VAL A 86 1.72 11.43 4.04
C VAL A 86 1.04 11.11 2.71
N HIS A 87 -0.28 10.91 2.69
CA HIS A 87 -0.98 10.52 1.45
C HIS A 87 -0.84 11.54 0.32
N PRO A 88 -1.04 12.86 0.53
CA PRO A 88 -0.86 13.83 -0.55
C PRO A 88 0.56 13.83 -1.12
N ALA A 89 1.59 13.72 -0.27
CA ALA A 89 2.97 13.64 -0.72
C ALA A 89 3.22 12.39 -1.59
N THR A 90 2.72 11.24 -1.14
CA THR A 90 2.85 9.98 -1.88
C THR A 90 2.06 10.00 -3.20
N ILE A 91 0.88 10.61 -3.22
CA ILE A 91 0.07 10.76 -4.44
C ILE A 91 0.79 11.63 -5.46
N ASN A 92 1.35 12.77 -5.03
CA ASN A 92 2.09 13.68 -5.89
C ASN A 92 3.37 13.02 -6.45
N ASP A 93 4.13 12.29 -5.62
CA ASP A 93 5.31 11.55 -6.04
C ASP A 93 4.94 10.45 -7.07
N ALA A 94 3.87 9.70 -6.82
CA ALA A 94 3.37 8.71 -7.77
C ALA A 94 3.00 9.32 -9.11
N ASN A 95 2.28 10.45 -9.11
CA ASN A 95 1.90 11.13 -10.35
C ASN A 95 3.13 11.62 -11.12
N ALA A 96 4.11 12.23 -10.42
CA ALA A 96 5.35 12.68 -11.05
C ALA A 96 6.17 11.51 -11.61
N TRP A 97 6.17 10.35 -10.92
CA TRP A 97 6.83 9.14 -11.40
C TRP A 97 6.12 8.56 -12.63
N MET A 98 4.79 8.48 -12.61
CA MET A 98 4.00 7.95 -13.74
C MET A 98 4.20 8.78 -15.01
N LEU A 99 4.28 10.11 -14.91
CA LEU A 99 4.51 11.00 -16.05
C LEU A 99 5.86 10.76 -16.77
N LYS A 100 6.81 10.13 -16.13
CA LYS A 100 8.12 9.78 -16.69
C LYS A 100 8.14 8.44 -17.43
N GLN A 101 7.07 7.66 -17.34
CA GLN A 101 6.99 6.35 -17.97
C GLN A 101 6.53 6.46 -19.43
N THR A 102 7.00 5.53 -20.25
CA THR A 102 6.70 5.50 -21.71
C THR A 102 5.93 4.25 -22.12
N THR A 103 5.60 3.36 -21.20
CA THR A 103 4.85 2.14 -21.44
C THR A 103 3.35 2.44 -21.69
N PRO A 104 2.59 1.54 -22.32
CA PRO A 104 1.15 1.73 -22.55
C PRO A 104 0.37 2.00 -21.26
N TYR A 105 0.78 1.38 -20.17
CA TYR A 105 0.21 1.59 -18.83
C TYR A 105 1.27 1.43 -17.75
N THR A 106 0.93 1.91 -16.54
CA THR A 106 1.74 1.77 -15.32
C THR A 106 0.88 1.25 -14.19
N LEU A 107 1.49 0.59 -13.22
CA LEU A 107 0.83 0.12 -12.02
C LEU A 107 1.22 0.95 -10.80
N LYS A 108 0.24 1.20 -9.90
CA LYS A 108 0.44 1.73 -8.56
C LYS A 108 -0.02 0.70 -7.54
N GLU A 109 0.91 0.07 -6.85
CA GLU A 109 0.60 -0.83 -5.74
C GLU A 109 0.36 -0.04 -4.46
N ALA A 110 -0.81 -0.24 -3.84
CA ALA A 110 -1.14 0.32 -2.53
C ALA A 110 -2.17 -0.55 -1.79
N ALA A 111 -1.94 -0.80 -0.51
CA ALA A 111 -2.89 -1.55 0.32
C ALA A 111 -4.15 -0.72 0.64
N LEU A 112 -4.01 0.59 0.81
CA LEU A 112 -5.06 1.53 1.20
C LEU A 112 -5.51 2.42 0.02
N LEU A 113 -5.64 1.84 -1.18
CA LEU A 113 -5.91 2.58 -2.41
C LEU A 113 -7.25 3.34 -2.38
N PHE A 114 -8.30 2.68 -1.92
CA PHE A 114 -9.64 3.28 -1.78
C PHE A 114 -9.73 4.16 -0.54
N GLU A 115 -9.20 3.69 0.58
CA GLU A 115 -9.24 4.39 1.86
C GLU A 115 -8.49 5.74 1.83
N SER A 116 -7.49 5.87 0.96
CA SER A 116 -6.72 7.11 0.77
C SER A 116 -7.29 8.05 -0.30
N GLY A 117 -8.35 7.64 -1.01
CA GLY A 117 -8.86 8.37 -2.17
C GLY A 117 -7.98 8.29 -3.42
N ALA A 118 -6.87 7.57 -3.37
CA ALA A 118 -5.92 7.49 -4.48
C ALA A 118 -6.47 6.75 -5.71
N ALA A 119 -7.55 6.00 -5.56
CA ALA A 119 -8.22 5.30 -6.64
C ALA A 119 -8.88 6.26 -7.65
N GLU A 120 -9.33 7.44 -7.21
CA GLU A 120 -9.99 8.44 -8.06
C GLU A 120 -9.10 8.98 -9.19
N LEU A 121 -7.79 8.83 -9.05
CA LEU A 121 -6.80 9.30 -10.02
C LEU A 121 -6.33 8.20 -10.98
N LEU A 122 -6.99 7.05 -10.98
CA LEU A 122 -6.62 5.86 -11.75
C LEU A 122 -7.71 5.50 -12.75
N ASP A 123 -7.30 4.98 -13.91
CA ASP A 123 -8.24 4.54 -14.95
C ASP A 123 -8.91 3.20 -14.60
N TYR A 124 -8.15 2.29 -13.99
CA TYR A 124 -8.64 0.96 -13.58
C TYR A 124 -7.97 0.52 -12.27
N VAL A 125 -8.63 -0.41 -11.58
CA VAL A 125 -8.11 -1.03 -10.36
C VAL A 125 -8.18 -2.55 -10.46
N ILE A 126 -7.06 -3.21 -10.20
CA ILE A 126 -6.93 -4.66 -10.04
C ILE A 126 -6.97 -4.98 -8.55
N GLY A 127 -7.92 -5.81 -8.13
CA GLY A 127 -8.00 -6.38 -6.79
C GLY A 127 -7.26 -7.71 -6.72
N VAL A 128 -6.38 -7.87 -5.75
CA VAL A 128 -5.76 -9.18 -5.45
C VAL A 128 -6.38 -9.73 -4.19
N THR A 129 -7.04 -10.87 -4.30
CA THR A 129 -7.74 -11.52 -3.19
C THR A 129 -7.13 -12.89 -2.85
N ALA A 130 -7.29 -13.30 -1.61
CA ALA A 130 -6.97 -14.63 -1.11
C ALA A 130 -7.86 -14.94 0.11
N PRO A 131 -8.15 -16.23 0.41
CA PRO A 131 -8.92 -16.62 1.59
C PRO A 131 -8.34 -16.03 2.88
N ALA A 132 -9.21 -15.51 3.77
CA ALA A 132 -8.77 -14.86 5.01
C ALA A 132 -7.84 -15.73 5.88
N PRO A 133 -8.05 -17.05 6.06
CA PRO A 133 -7.11 -17.89 6.80
C PRO A 133 -5.71 -17.94 6.17
N LEU A 134 -5.64 -17.99 4.85
CA LEU A 134 -4.37 -18.01 4.11
C LEU A 134 -3.64 -16.67 4.24
N ARG A 135 -4.35 -15.55 4.13
CA ARG A 135 -3.79 -14.21 4.33
C ARG A 135 -3.21 -14.06 5.73
N LEU A 136 -3.96 -14.49 6.75
CA LEU A 136 -3.52 -14.48 8.14
C LEU A 136 -2.23 -15.28 8.32
N GLN A 137 -2.20 -16.52 7.83
CA GLN A 137 -1.02 -17.38 7.91
C GLN A 137 0.21 -16.75 7.25
N ARG A 138 0.06 -16.22 6.03
CA ARG A 138 1.15 -15.57 5.29
C ARG A 138 1.74 -14.38 6.04
N VAL A 139 0.88 -13.55 6.65
CA VAL A 139 1.34 -12.38 7.41
C VAL A 139 2.02 -12.77 8.71
N MET A 140 1.46 -13.74 9.44
CA MET A 140 2.10 -14.28 10.66
C MET A 140 3.51 -14.79 10.37
N GLN A 141 3.68 -15.57 9.30
CA GLN A 141 4.97 -16.14 8.91
C GLN A 141 5.97 -15.06 8.44
N ARG A 142 5.51 -14.12 7.62
CA ARG A 142 6.36 -13.05 7.06
C ARG A 142 6.87 -12.10 8.13
N ASP A 143 5.99 -11.67 9.03
CA ASP A 143 6.24 -10.59 10.00
C ASP A 143 6.63 -11.11 11.39
N ASN A 144 6.60 -12.43 11.61
CA ASN A 144 6.75 -13.09 12.91
C ASN A 144 5.82 -12.45 13.97
N SER A 145 4.58 -12.19 13.59
CA SER A 145 3.57 -11.48 14.40
C SER A 145 2.55 -12.46 14.97
N SER A 146 1.93 -12.10 16.10
CA SER A 146 0.84 -12.87 16.68
C SER A 146 -0.41 -12.85 15.80
N ARG A 147 -1.30 -13.83 16.00
CA ARG A 147 -2.60 -13.89 15.31
C ARG A 147 -3.43 -12.64 15.60
N GLU A 148 -3.44 -12.22 16.86
CA GLU A 148 -4.19 -11.07 17.36
C GLU A 148 -3.73 -9.78 16.69
N ASP A 149 -2.41 -9.56 16.57
CA ASP A 149 -1.83 -8.39 15.91
C ASP A 149 -2.17 -8.34 14.41
N VAL A 150 -2.13 -9.49 13.74
CA VAL A 150 -2.47 -9.57 12.33
C VAL A 150 -3.96 -9.31 12.12
N MET A 151 -4.83 -9.91 12.92
CA MET A 151 -6.28 -9.67 12.85
C MET A 151 -6.62 -8.20 13.11
N ALA A 152 -5.98 -7.57 14.11
CA ALA A 152 -6.17 -6.14 14.36
C ALA A 152 -5.81 -5.27 13.15
N ARG A 153 -4.73 -5.63 12.40
CA ARG A 153 -4.37 -4.94 11.15
C ARG A 153 -5.36 -5.21 10.01
N MET A 154 -5.86 -6.43 9.90
CA MET A 154 -6.89 -6.79 8.90
C MET A 154 -8.18 -6.00 9.13
N ASN A 155 -8.62 -5.89 10.38
CA ASN A 155 -9.86 -5.19 10.76
C ASN A 155 -9.78 -3.65 10.58
N LYS A 156 -8.58 -3.09 10.44
CA LYS A 156 -8.38 -1.66 10.14
C LYS A 156 -8.46 -1.34 8.64
N GLN A 157 -8.49 -2.35 7.78
CA GLN A 157 -8.66 -2.16 6.34
C GLN A 157 -10.15 -2.24 5.97
N MET A 158 -10.50 -1.67 4.83
CA MET A 158 -11.82 -1.87 4.23
C MET A 158 -12.13 -3.37 4.11
N ASP A 159 -13.38 -3.72 4.33
CA ASP A 159 -13.87 -5.09 4.12
C ASP A 159 -13.47 -5.62 2.74
N GLU A 160 -12.98 -6.86 2.69
CA GLU A 160 -12.41 -7.45 1.48
C GLU A 160 -13.45 -7.61 0.37
N GLU A 161 -14.70 -8.00 0.71
CA GLU A 161 -15.76 -8.17 -0.29
C GLU A 161 -16.14 -6.84 -0.90
N ILE A 162 -16.24 -5.79 -0.06
CA ILE A 162 -16.51 -4.43 -0.53
C ILE A 162 -15.37 -3.95 -1.41
N LYS A 163 -14.11 -4.15 -0.97
CA LYS A 163 -12.93 -3.77 -1.74
C LYS A 163 -12.89 -4.43 -3.12
N MET A 164 -13.18 -5.72 -3.20
CA MET A 164 -13.20 -6.43 -4.48
C MET A 164 -14.33 -5.97 -5.40
N LYS A 165 -15.51 -5.63 -4.86
CA LYS A 165 -16.62 -5.05 -5.66
C LYS A 165 -16.31 -3.69 -6.29
N LEU A 166 -15.35 -2.95 -5.71
CA LEU A 166 -14.89 -1.66 -6.24
C LEU A 166 -13.81 -1.81 -7.30
N CYS A 167 -13.23 -3.00 -7.47
CA CYS A 167 -12.20 -3.27 -8.46
C CYS A 167 -12.80 -3.61 -9.82
N ASN A 168 -12.10 -3.20 -10.90
CA ASN A 168 -12.50 -3.55 -12.27
C ASN A 168 -12.10 -4.97 -12.65
N PHE A 169 -10.97 -5.46 -12.11
CA PHE A 169 -10.44 -6.80 -12.35
C PHE A 169 -10.07 -7.44 -11.03
N ILE A 170 -10.18 -8.77 -10.94
CA ILE A 170 -9.84 -9.51 -9.73
C ILE A 170 -8.86 -10.62 -10.10
N ILE A 171 -7.76 -10.70 -9.35
CA ILE A 171 -6.77 -11.79 -9.40
C ILE A 171 -6.88 -12.58 -8.09
N THR A 172 -7.15 -13.88 -8.20
CA THR A 172 -7.25 -14.79 -7.06
C THR A 172 -5.92 -15.48 -6.80
N ASN A 173 -5.38 -15.29 -5.60
CA ASN A 173 -4.12 -15.86 -5.14
C ASN A 173 -4.34 -16.83 -3.98
N ASP A 174 -5.04 -17.91 -4.24
CA ASP A 174 -5.52 -18.92 -3.28
C ASP A 174 -4.63 -20.19 -3.19
N GLU A 175 -3.47 -20.20 -3.88
CA GLU A 175 -2.56 -21.34 -4.01
C GLU A 175 -3.14 -22.54 -4.80
N GLN A 176 -4.32 -22.38 -5.38
CA GLN A 176 -4.96 -23.36 -6.24
C GLN A 176 -4.95 -22.91 -7.71
N GLN A 177 -5.14 -21.63 -7.94
CA GLN A 177 -5.16 -21.03 -9.26
C GLN A 177 -3.78 -20.44 -9.61
N LEU A 178 -3.35 -20.66 -10.85
CA LEU A 178 -2.10 -20.07 -11.35
C LEU A 178 -2.28 -18.56 -11.55
N LEU A 179 -1.31 -17.77 -11.09
CA LEU A 179 -1.34 -16.29 -11.22
C LEU A 179 -1.02 -15.81 -12.63
N ILE A 180 -0.03 -16.45 -13.29
CA ILE A 180 0.44 -16.01 -14.61
C ILE A 180 -0.69 -15.95 -15.65
N PRO A 181 -1.55 -16.96 -15.82
CA PRO A 181 -2.68 -16.87 -16.76
C PRO A 181 -3.64 -15.72 -16.44
N GLN A 182 -3.87 -15.43 -15.15
CA GLN A 182 -4.76 -14.34 -14.73
C GLN A 182 -4.14 -12.94 -15.00
N VAL A 183 -2.81 -12.83 -14.95
CA VAL A 183 -2.08 -11.58 -15.24
C VAL A 183 -2.02 -11.32 -16.76
N LEU A 184 -2.02 -12.39 -17.58
CA LEU A 184 -1.92 -12.29 -19.04
C LEU A 184 -3.29 -12.13 -19.72
N ALA A 185 -4.41 -12.37 -19.02
CA ALA A 185 -5.76 -12.26 -19.56
C ALA A 185 -6.22 -10.81 -19.64
#